data_0caaf02f3ce17051f3eb561dd3513eed
#
_entry.id   0caaf02f3ce17051f3eb561dd3513eed
#
_cell.length_a   1.000
_cell.length_b   1.000
_cell.length_c   1.000
_cell.angle_alpha   90.00
_cell.angle_beta   90.00
_cell.angle_gamma   90.00
#
_symmetry.space_group_name_H-M   'P 1'
#
loop_
_entity.id
_entity.type
_entity.pdbx_description
1 polymer ?
#
loop_
_entity_poly.entity_id
_entity_poly.type
_entity_poly.pdbx_seq_one_letter_code
_entity_poly.pdbx_strand_id
1 'polypeptide(L)'
;MFEGKKWGCGDGLGEMFVFIDGTYTCDSANIVYLICCRKGCPEAWYIGETMQMLWQQMNEHRSTITRQECSLPLGEHFSSHGHSASDLRVSVLQGGLHDTRQRRVAEQKLIAKFRTHEDGLNRDLGFMSHYL
;
A
#
# COMPACT_ATOMS: atom_id res chain seq x y z
N MET A 1 -8.86 -3.16 -13.52
CA MET A 1 -9.31 -2.90 -12.16
C MET A 1 -9.06 -1.45 -11.74
N PHE A 2 -7.87 -0.94 -11.83
CA PHE A 2 -7.62 0.46 -11.59
C PHE A 2 -7.30 1.15 -12.91
N GLU A 3 -8.18 2.09 -13.28
CA GLU A 3 -7.97 2.90 -14.47
C GLU A 3 -7.27 4.18 -14.03
N GLY A 4 -5.99 4.16 -14.02
CA GLY A 4 -5.21 5.32 -13.64
C GLY A 4 -3.98 5.44 -14.52
N LYS A 5 -3.25 6.51 -14.32
CA LYS A 5 -1.99 6.70 -15.02
C LYS A 5 -0.90 5.91 -14.33
N LYS A 6 -0.05 5.30 -15.14
CA LYS A 6 1.13 4.62 -14.65
C LYS A 6 2.27 5.63 -14.57
N TRP A 7 2.84 5.76 -13.38
CA TRP A 7 3.95 6.67 -13.13
C TRP A 7 5.15 5.92 -12.57
N GLY A 8 6.33 6.25 -13.06
CA GLY A 8 7.55 5.88 -12.39
C GLY A 8 7.81 6.89 -11.29
N CYS A 9 7.71 6.50 -10.04
CA CYS A 9 8.06 7.39 -8.94
C CYS A 9 9.58 7.50 -8.85
N GLY A 10 10.05 8.71 -8.83
CA GLY A 10 11.44 9.11 -8.96
C GLY A 10 12.50 8.34 -8.16
N ASP A 11 13.59 8.98 -7.87
CA ASP A 11 14.85 8.32 -7.51
C ASP A 11 14.83 7.36 -6.34
N GLY A 12 13.91 7.47 -5.41
CA GLY A 12 13.85 6.58 -4.26
C GLY A 12 13.19 5.24 -4.53
N LEU A 13 12.42 5.10 -5.63
CA LEU A 13 11.57 3.94 -5.86
C LEU A 13 12.01 3.04 -7.01
N GLY A 14 13.03 3.45 -7.76
CA GLY A 14 13.56 2.65 -8.87
C GLY A 14 12.48 2.31 -9.89
N GLU A 15 12.25 1.01 -10.08
CA GLU A 15 11.30 0.53 -11.08
C GLU A 15 9.86 0.41 -10.57
N MET A 16 9.56 0.90 -9.38
CA MET A 16 8.21 0.87 -8.86
C MET A 16 7.30 1.79 -9.67
N PHE A 17 6.12 1.31 -10.00
CA PHE A 17 5.13 2.06 -10.74
C PHE A 17 3.92 2.32 -9.86
N VAL A 18 3.39 3.54 -9.95
CA VAL A 18 2.20 3.96 -9.25
C VAL A 18 1.05 4.05 -10.23
N PHE A 19 -0.03 3.33 -9.96
CA PHE A 19 -1.28 3.47 -10.69
C PHE A 19 -2.13 4.45 -9.92
N ILE A 20 -2.39 5.60 -10.51
CA ILE A 20 -2.99 6.71 -9.79
C ILE A 20 -4.28 7.12 -10.49
N ASP A 21 -5.34 7.24 -9.71
CA ASP A 21 -6.62 7.75 -10.17
C ASP A 21 -6.73 9.25 -9.89
N GLY A 22 -7.20 9.99 -10.88
CA GLY A 22 -7.41 11.43 -10.75
C GLY A 22 -6.12 12.24 -10.70
N THR A 23 -6.01 13.07 -9.68
CA THR A 23 -4.93 14.06 -9.54
C THR A 23 -3.79 13.62 -8.63
N TYR A 24 -3.80 12.38 -8.17
CA TYR A 24 -2.76 11.89 -7.27
C TYR A 24 -1.46 11.65 -8.01
N THR A 25 -0.35 11.88 -7.31
CA THR A 25 1.00 11.70 -7.85
C THR A 25 1.89 11.05 -6.81
N CYS A 26 3.14 10.80 -7.16
CA CYS A 26 4.13 10.30 -6.21
C CYS A 26 4.35 11.23 -5.02
N ASP A 27 4.03 12.50 -5.16
CA ASP A 27 4.16 13.50 -4.10
C ASP A 27 2.87 13.65 -3.28
N SER A 28 1.82 12.92 -3.60
CA SER A 28 0.59 12.96 -2.82
C SER A 28 0.81 12.43 -1.42
N ALA A 29 0.27 13.14 -0.44
CA ALA A 29 0.41 12.83 0.98
C ALA A 29 -0.98 12.78 1.62
N ASN A 30 -1.04 12.34 2.88
CA ASN A 30 -2.31 12.23 3.63
C ASN A 30 -3.33 11.38 2.88
N ILE A 31 -2.94 10.17 2.57
CA ILE A 31 -3.66 9.26 1.68
C ILE A 31 -3.86 7.89 2.31
N VAL A 32 -4.82 7.16 1.78
CA VAL A 32 -4.93 5.71 1.93
C VAL A 32 -4.58 5.10 0.58
N TYR A 33 -3.71 4.10 0.58
CA TYR A 33 -3.19 3.47 -0.62
C TYR A 33 -3.39 1.97 -0.59
N LEU A 34 -3.32 1.36 -1.78
CA LEU A 34 -3.38 -0.08 -1.95
C LEU A 34 -2.09 -0.55 -2.60
N ILE A 35 -1.46 -1.56 -2.01
CA ILE A 35 -0.34 -2.26 -2.63
C ILE A 35 -0.86 -3.59 -3.17
N CYS A 36 -0.49 -3.89 -4.41
CA CYS A 36 -0.75 -5.18 -5.05
C CYS A 36 0.55 -5.80 -5.52
N CYS A 37 0.54 -7.11 -5.69
CA CYS A 37 1.66 -7.80 -6.30
C CYS A 37 1.52 -7.78 -7.81
N ARG A 38 2.54 -7.30 -8.52
CA ARG A 38 2.57 -7.23 -9.98
C ARG A 38 2.47 -8.60 -10.64
N LYS A 39 2.87 -9.65 -9.93
CA LYS A 39 2.81 -11.03 -10.43
C LYS A 39 1.38 -11.59 -10.44
N GLY A 40 0.40 -10.81 -10.04
CA GLY A 40 -1.00 -11.22 -10.09
C GLY A 40 -1.45 -12.13 -8.97
N CYS A 41 -0.76 -12.10 -7.82
CA CYS A 41 -1.15 -12.87 -6.65
C CYS A 41 -2.45 -12.28 -6.07
N PRO A 42 -3.58 -12.98 -6.12
CA PRO A 42 -4.85 -12.38 -5.70
C PRO A 42 -4.94 -12.12 -4.20
N GLU A 43 -4.18 -12.84 -3.39
CA GLU A 43 -4.15 -12.65 -1.94
C GLU A 43 -3.20 -11.56 -1.49
N ALA A 44 -2.45 -10.94 -2.41
CA ALA A 44 -1.39 -10.00 -2.05
C ALA A 44 -1.84 -8.54 -2.14
N TRP A 45 -2.97 -8.23 -1.53
CA TRP A 45 -3.47 -6.86 -1.43
C TRP A 45 -3.27 -6.35 -0.01
N TYR A 46 -2.67 -5.20 0.11
CA TYR A 46 -2.38 -4.55 1.38
C TYR A 46 -2.81 -3.09 1.32
N ILE A 47 -3.62 -2.67 2.29
CA ILE A 47 -4.07 -1.28 2.40
C ILE A 47 -3.35 -0.63 3.56
N GLY A 48 -2.81 0.56 3.32
CA GLY A 48 -2.13 1.34 4.34
C GLY A 48 -2.53 2.81 4.27
N GLU A 49 -2.17 3.55 5.31
CA GLU A 49 -2.34 4.99 5.34
C GLU A 49 -1.02 5.67 5.62
N THR A 50 -0.87 6.89 5.16
CA THR A 50 0.33 7.65 5.43
C THR A 50 0.08 9.15 5.38
N MET A 51 0.77 9.89 6.23
CA MET A 51 0.86 11.34 6.13
C MET A 51 2.03 11.78 5.25
N GLN A 52 2.95 10.87 4.97
CA GLN A 52 4.11 11.15 4.12
C GLN A 52 3.72 11.18 2.65
N MET A 53 4.61 11.73 1.84
CA MET A 53 4.46 11.59 0.39
C MET A 53 4.55 10.12 -0.02
N LEU A 54 3.79 9.75 -1.04
CA LEU A 54 3.69 8.36 -1.46
C LEU A 54 5.05 7.72 -1.72
N TRP A 55 5.96 8.44 -2.39
CA TRP A 55 7.29 7.88 -2.67
C TRP A 55 8.08 7.57 -1.40
N GLN A 56 7.91 8.38 -0.35
CA GLN A 56 8.59 8.13 0.93
C GLN A 56 8.07 6.87 1.59
N GLN A 57 6.76 6.70 1.61
CA GLN A 57 6.12 5.52 2.18
C GLN A 57 6.50 4.27 1.41
N MET A 58 6.53 4.36 0.09
CA MET A 58 6.90 3.21 -0.75
C MET A 58 8.37 2.83 -0.57
N ASN A 59 9.23 3.79 -0.32
CA ASN A 59 10.62 3.52 0.01
C ASN A 59 10.76 2.67 1.28
N GLU A 60 9.94 2.93 2.28
CA GLU A 60 9.93 2.12 3.50
C GLU A 60 9.49 0.68 3.21
N HIS A 61 8.46 0.51 2.40
CA HIS A 61 8.01 -0.83 2.00
C HIS A 61 9.06 -1.56 1.17
N ARG A 62 9.71 -0.86 0.26
CA ARG A 62 10.84 -1.43 -0.49
C ARG A 62 11.94 -1.92 0.42
N SER A 63 12.29 -1.11 1.42
CA SER A 63 13.31 -1.49 2.40
C SER A 63 12.90 -2.74 3.15
N THR A 64 11.64 -2.83 3.58
CA THR A 64 11.10 -4.01 4.25
C THR A 64 11.28 -5.26 3.40
N ILE A 65 10.97 -5.18 2.12
CA ILE A 65 11.09 -6.31 1.19
C ILE A 65 12.55 -6.65 0.95
N THR A 66 13.39 -5.66 0.72
CA THR A 66 14.81 -5.86 0.43
C THR A 66 15.53 -6.50 1.62
N ARG A 67 15.15 -6.11 2.86
CA ARG A 67 15.73 -6.71 4.07
C ARG A 67 15.08 -8.04 4.44
N GLN A 68 14.07 -8.48 3.70
CA GLN A 68 13.35 -9.73 3.95
C GLN A 68 12.77 -9.80 5.36
N GLU A 69 12.11 -8.73 5.77
CA GLU A 69 11.46 -8.62 7.07
C GLU A 69 10.21 -9.50 7.13
N CYS A 70 10.40 -10.79 7.36
CA CYS A 70 9.30 -11.76 7.33
C CYS A 70 8.31 -11.60 8.47
N SER A 71 8.62 -10.79 9.47
CA SER A 71 7.66 -10.44 10.52
C SER A 71 6.56 -9.49 10.05
N LEU A 72 6.75 -8.85 8.90
CA LEU A 72 5.77 -7.93 8.30
C LEU A 72 5.14 -8.59 7.07
N PRO A 73 3.84 -8.36 6.83
CA PRO A 73 3.13 -9.05 5.75
C PRO A 73 3.76 -8.88 4.37
N LEU A 74 4.19 -7.68 4.03
CA LEU A 74 4.80 -7.42 2.72
C LEU A 74 6.14 -8.13 2.59
N GLY A 75 6.96 -8.08 3.64
CA GLY A 75 8.24 -8.76 3.62
C GLY A 75 8.09 -10.27 3.49
N GLU A 76 7.14 -10.83 4.22
CA GLU A 76 6.84 -12.26 4.17
C GLU A 76 6.39 -12.70 2.77
N HIS A 77 5.41 -11.99 2.20
CA HIS A 77 4.88 -12.36 0.87
C HIS A 77 5.97 -12.32 -0.20
N PHE A 78 6.68 -11.20 -0.28
CA PHE A 78 7.65 -11.03 -1.35
C PHE A 78 8.90 -11.90 -1.19
N SER A 79 9.24 -12.30 0.04
CA SER A 79 10.32 -13.24 0.26
C SER A 79 9.90 -14.67 -0.02
N SER A 80 8.72 -15.08 0.45
CA SER A 80 8.25 -16.46 0.34
C SER A 80 7.94 -16.88 -1.07
N HIS A 81 7.53 -15.94 -1.92
CA HIS A 81 7.10 -16.22 -3.29
C HIS A 81 8.19 -15.91 -4.32
N GLY A 82 9.40 -15.59 -3.87
CA GLY A 82 10.50 -15.27 -4.79
C GLY A 82 10.29 -13.97 -5.56
N HIS A 83 9.50 -13.07 -5.02
CA HIS A 83 9.27 -11.76 -5.63
C HIS A 83 10.32 -10.76 -5.15
N SER A 84 10.35 -9.60 -5.77
CA SER A 84 11.24 -8.51 -5.39
C SER A 84 10.44 -7.22 -5.22
N ALA A 85 11.12 -6.17 -4.76
CA ALA A 85 10.49 -4.87 -4.60
C ALA A 85 9.94 -4.32 -5.93
N SER A 86 10.50 -4.74 -7.06
CA SER A 86 10.02 -4.33 -8.38
C SER A 86 8.65 -4.92 -8.73
N ASP A 87 8.17 -5.89 -7.97
CA ASP A 87 6.85 -6.50 -8.16
C ASP A 87 5.74 -5.76 -7.41
N LEU A 88 6.06 -4.72 -6.66
CA LEU A 88 5.07 -3.88 -6.01
C LEU A 88 4.33 -2.99 -7.00
N ARG A 89 3.03 -2.91 -6.82
CA ARG A 89 2.19 -1.90 -7.45
C ARG A 89 1.46 -1.13 -6.37
N VAL A 90 1.30 0.17 -6.56
CA VAL A 90 0.58 0.98 -5.58
C VAL A 90 -0.45 1.86 -6.28
N SER A 91 -1.60 2.01 -5.64
CA SER A 91 -2.68 2.88 -6.10
C SER A 91 -3.16 3.72 -4.92
N VAL A 92 -3.53 4.96 -5.17
CA VAL A 92 -4.15 5.80 -4.14
C VAL A 92 -5.65 5.57 -4.16
N LEU A 93 -6.19 5.15 -3.03
CA LEU A 93 -7.64 4.89 -2.91
C LEU A 93 -8.40 6.14 -2.47
N GLN A 94 -7.81 6.94 -1.60
CA GLN A 94 -8.45 8.13 -1.07
C GLN A 94 -7.41 9.14 -0.63
N GLY A 95 -7.64 10.41 -0.93
CA GLY A 95 -6.75 11.49 -0.54
C GLY A 95 -7.48 12.56 0.27
N GLY A 96 -6.78 13.66 0.56
CA GLY A 96 -7.35 14.76 1.32
C GLY A 96 -7.59 14.46 2.79
N LEU A 97 -6.91 13.48 3.34
CA LEU A 97 -7.11 12.99 4.69
C LEU A 97 -6.03 13.56 5.63
N HIS A 98 -6.09 14.86 5.88
CA HIS A 98 -5.06 15.56 6.63
C HIS A 98 -5.04 15.27 8.12
N ASP A 99 -6.18 14.86 8.68
CA ASP A 99 -6.28 14.46 10.07
C ASP A 99 -5.95 12.99 10.21
N THR A 100 -5.04 12.66 11.14
CA THR A 100 -4.61 11.29 11.37
C THR A 100 -5.77 10.36 11.69
N ARG A 101 -6.72 10.81 12.50
CA ARG A 101 -7.86 9.99 12.86
C ARG A 101 -8.77 9.72 11.64
N GLN A 102 -9.05 10.73 10.85
CA GLN A 102 -9.81 10.55 9.61
C GLN A 102 -9.12 9.57 8.67
N ARG A 103 -7.82 9.70 8.55
CA ARG A 103 -7.04 8.82 7.67
C ARG A 103 -7.09 7.37 8.14
N ARG A 104 -6.95 7.14 9.45
CA ARG A 104 -7.01 5.80 10.01
C ARG A 104 -8.41 5.21 9.93
N VAL A 105 -9.45 6.00 10.11
CA VAL A 105 -10.82 5.54 9.93
C VAL A 105 -11.06 5.15 8.46
N ALA A 106 -10.60 5.96 7.52
CA ALA A 106 -10.72 5.64 6.10
C ALA A 106 -9.99 4.34 5.76
N GLU A 107 -8.79 4.16 6.31
CA GLU A 107 -8.04 2.90 6.13
C GLU A 107 -8.85 1.70 6.61
N GLN A 108 -9.41 1.77 7.80
CA GLN A 108 -10.20 0.67 8.36
C GLN A 108 -11.41 0.34 7.51
N LYS A 109 -12.11 1.35 7.05
CA LYS A 109 -13.29 1.16 6.18
C LYS A 109 -12.89 0.47 4.87
N LEU A 110 -11.76 0.84 4.31
CA LEU A 110 -11.30 0.27 3.05
C LEU A 110 -10.77 -1.15 3.25
N ILE A 111 -10.06 -1.42 4.36
CA ILE A 111 -9.66 -2.77 4.70
C ILE A 111 -10.89 -3.67 4.81
N ALA A 112 -11.92 -3.24 5.50
CA ALA A 112 -13.15 -4.01 5.64
C ALA A 112 -13.85 -4.21 4.29
N LYS A 113 -13.94 -3.16 3.48
CA LYS A 113 -14.60 -3.20 2.18
C LYS A 113 -13.91 -4.17 1.23
N PHE A 114 -12.60 -4.12 1.16
CA PHE A 114 -11.81 -5.00 0.28
C PHE A 114 -11.44 -6.32 0.94
N ARG A 115 -11.75 -6.49 2.23
CA ARG A 115 -11.48 -7.73 2.98
C ARG A 115 -10.02 -8.12 2.99
N THR A 116 -9.12 -7.15 2.96
CA THR A 116 -7.69 -7.45 2.91
C THR A 116 -7.15 -8.03 4.21
N HIS A 117 -7.89 -7.89 5.31
CA HIS A 117 -7.55 -8.52 6.58
C HIS A 117 -7.90 -10.00 6.61
N GLU A 118 -8.81 -10.46 5.76
CA GLU A 118 -9.20 -11.86 5.66
C GLU A 118 -8.57 -12.55 4.45
N ASP A 119 -8.65 -11.88 3.29
CA ASP A 119 -8.23 -12.46 2.02
C ASP A 119 -6.92 -11.90 1.48
N GLY A 120 -6.33 -10.92 2.16
CA GLY A 120 -5.13 -10.23 1.72
C GLY A 120 -4.03 -10.19 2.78
N LEU A 121 -3.18 -9.18 2.68
CA LEU A 121 -1.98 -9.06 3.51
C LEU A 121 -2.16 -8.23 4.78
N ASN A 122 -3.28 -7.57 4.97
CA ASN A 122 -3.55 -6.91 6.25
C ASN A 122 -3.85 -7.99 7.30
N ARG A 123 -3.16 -7.93 8.44
CA ARG A 123 -3.31 -8.98 9.46
C ARG A 123 -4.59 -8.85 10.26
N ASP A 124 -5.06 -7.61 10.40
CA ASP A 124 -6.29 -7.32 11.14
C ASP A 124 -6.89 -6.01 10.63
N LEU A 125 -7.91 -5.52 11.30
CA LEU A 125 -8.53 -4.23 10.97
C LEU A 125 -7.69 -3.04 11.44
N GLY A 126 -6.48 -3.28 11.96
CA GLY A 126 -5.59 -2.21 12.38
C GLY A 126 -5.98 -1.64 13.74
N PHE A 127 -5.61 -0.38 13.98
CA PHE A 127 -5.81 0.21 15.29
C PHE A 127 -7.30 0.35 15.66
N MET A 128 -8.20 0.37 14.69
CA MET A 128 -9.64 0.48 14.95
C MET A 128 -10.29 -0.83 15.38
N SER A 129 -9.56 -1.93 15.36
CA SER A 129 -10.12 -3.24 15.73
C SER A 129 -10.72 -3.25 17.14
N HIS A 130 -10.19 -2.44 18.03
CA HIS A 130 -10.69 -2.33 19.41
C HIS A 130 -12.02 -1.57 19.50
N TYR A 131 -12.42 -0.86 18.47
CA TYR A 131 -13.63 -0.03 18.46
C TYR A 131 -14.75 -0.66 17.65
N LEU A 132 -14.50 -1.81 17.12
CA LEU A 132 -15.49 -2.57 16.32
C LEU A 132 -16.15 -3.71 17.16
#